data_18f5f3fd44210bb6984a2989599b7b4e
#
_entry.id   18f5f3fd44210bb6984a2989599b7b4e
#
_cell.length_a   1.000
_cell.length_b   1.000
_cell.length_c   1.000
_cell.angle_alpha   90.00
_cell.angle_beta   90.00
_cell.angle_gamma   90.00
#
_symmetry.space_group_name_H-M   'P 1'
#
loop_
_entity.id
_entity.type
_entity.pdbx_description
1 polymer ?
#
loop_
_entity_poly.entity_id
_entity_poly.type
_entity_poly.pdbx_seq_one_letter_code
_entity_poly.pdbx_strand_id
1 'polypeptide(L)'
;NIMSVLNPKISHTMIEGGMYQAEVDEKEVMAVPTVFLNDEEFDSGRMTIEQIIEKVSGPLGADEFDDKETFDVLVIGGGPAGASSAIYAARKGIKTGMVVDTFGGQVLETLGIENVIGTPYVEGPQLMRQVEEHVKQYDVDIMKGQRAKSIQKKDLIEVELENGAHLTTKTAILSTGARWRAINVPGEKEFKNKGIAYCPHCDGPLFKDKEVVVIGGGNSGIEAAIDLAGLAKHIYVLEFLPELKADQVLQEKLYSLSNVTVITNAATKKIT
;
A
#
# COMPACT_ATOMS: atom_id res chain seq x y z
N ASN A 1 5.58 19.10 -5.08
CA ASN A 1 5.36 20.55 -4.88
C ASN A 1 5.57 21.00 -3.43
N ILE A 2 5.19 20.23 -2.40
CA ILE A 2 5.48 20.61 -1.00
C ILE A 2 6.99 20.83 -0.80
N MET A 3 7.83 19.98 -1.35
CA MET A 3 9.28 20.10 -1.24
C MET A 3 9.79 21.43 -1.83
N SER A 4 9.24 21.88 -2.96
CA SER A 4 9.61 23.18 -3.55
C SER A 4 9.07 24.39 -2.76
N VAL A 5 8.02 24.21 -1.98
CA VAL A 5 7.54 25.25 -1.04
C VAL A 5 8.44 25.34 0.20
N LEU A 6 8.94 24.21 0.68
CA LEU A 6 9.79 24.15 1.88
C LEU A 6 11.26 24.44 1.60
N ASN A 7 11.74 24.24 0.37
CA ASN A 7 13.14 24.44 0.01
C ASN A 7 13.27 25.24 -1.31
N PRO A 8 13.77 26.49 -1.28
CA PRO A 8 13.89 27.34 -2.46
C PRO A 8 14.91 26.83 -3.50
N LYS A 9 15.71 25.81 -3.17
CA LYS A 9 16.63 25.17 -4.12
C LYS A 9 15.95 24.06 -4.95
N ILE A 10 14.69 23.74 -4.65
CA ILE A 10 13.91 22.74 -5.38
C ILE A 10 12.89 23.47 -6.24
N SER A 11 12.93 23.28 -7.54
CA SER A 11 11.86 23.68 -8.46
C SER A 11 10.96 22.48 -8.74
N HIS A 12 9.70 22.74 -9.02
CA HIS A 12 8.74 21.69 -9.37
C HIS A 12 7.80 22.19 -10.47
N THR A 13 7.70 21.42 -11.53
CA THR A 13 6.73 21.62 -12.62
C THR A 13 5.81 20.42 -12.69
N MET A 14 4.52 20.64 -12.77
CA MET A 14 3.52 19.61 -13.00
C MET A 14 2.95 19.78 -14.40
N ILE A 15 3.01 18.71 -15.19
CA ILE A 15 2.55 18.69 -16.57
C ILE A 15 1.36 17.76 -16.65
N GLU A 16 0.27 18.25 -17.20
CA GLU A 16 -0.93 17.45 -17.47
C GLU A 16 -0.78 16.81 -18.86
N GLY A 17 -0.59 15.48 -18.89
CA GLY A 17 -0.21 14.76 -20.12
C GLY A 17 -1.25 14.82 -21.23
N GLY A 18 -2.54 14.97 -20.92
CA GLY A 18 -3.59 15.11 -21.92
C GLY A 18 -3.52 16.43 -22.68
N MET A 19 -2.97 17.48 -22.07
CA MET A 19 -2.79 18.80 -22.70
C MET A 19 -1.42 18.96 -23.38
N TYR A 20 -0.42 18.19 -22.97
CA TYR A 20 0.97 18.29 -23.42
C TYR A 20 1.47 16.97 -24.01
N GLN A 21 0.70 16.42 -24.96
CA GLN A 21 0.96 15.11 -25.56
C GLN A 21 2.36 15.01 -26.21
N ALA A 22 2.84 16.09 -26.81
CA ALA A 22 4.16 16.11 -27.44
C ALA A 22 5.29 15.83 -26.44
N GLU A 23 5.17 16.35 -25.21
CA GLU A 23 6.15 16.13 -24.15
C GLU A 23 6.03 14.70 -23.55
N VAL A 24 4.79 14.18 -23.49
CA VAL A 24 4.53 12.78 -23.10
C VAL A 24 5.19 11.81 -24.06
N ASP A 25 5.06 12.08 -25.37
CA ASP A 25 5.63 11.25 -26.44
C ASP A 25 7.16 11.37 -26.47
N GLU A 26 7.71 12.59 -26.31
CA GLU A 26 9.16 12.84 -26.28
C GLU A 26 9.83 12.14 -25.10
N LYS A 27 9.18 12.13 -23.94
CA LYS A 27 9.70 11.51 -22.71
C LYS A 27 9.28 10.05 -22.55
N GLU A 28 8.62 9.46 -23.55
CA GLU A 28 8.14 8.07 -23.57
C GLU A 28 7.33 7.68 -22.30
N VAL A 29 6.50 8.60 -21.79
CA VAL A 29 5.73 8.38 -20.56
C VAL A 29 4.65 7.35 -20.79
N MET A 30 4.81 6.17 -20.18
CA MET A 30 3.89 5.03 -20.34
C MET A 30 2.90 4.87 -19.19
N ALA A 31 3.07 5.60 -18.11
CA ALA A 31 2.20 5.56 -16.93
C ALA A 31 2.14 6.91 -16.23
N VAL A 32 1.07 7.20 -15.51
CA VAL A 32 0.92 8.43 -14.74
C VAL A 32 0.54 8.14 -13.28
N PRO A 33 1.11 8.89 -12.34
CA PRO A 33 2.14 9.92 -12.53
C PRO A 33 3.53 9.33 -12.81
N THR A 34 4.29 9.92 -13.70
CA THR A 34 5.73 9.68 -13.85
C THR A 34 6.50 10.91 -13.37
N VAL A 35 7.54 10.70 -12.61
CA VAL A 35 8.37 11.76 -12.02
C VAL A 35 9.73 11.74 -12.70
N PHE A 36 10.17 12.91 -13.14
CA PHE A 36 11.51 13.16 -13.65
C PHE A 36 12.30 13.97 -12.63
N LEU A 37 13.56 13.64 -12.43
CA LEU A 37 14.50 14.42 -11.62
C LEU A 37 15.65 14.87 -12.51
N ASN A 38 15.78 16.18 -12.71
CA ASN A 38 16.78 16.77 -13.60
C ASN A 38 16.74 16.18 -15.04
N ASP A 39 15.51 16.05 -15.57
CA ASP A 39 15.18 15.50 -16.90
C ASP A 39 15.41 13.98 -17.09
N GLU A 40 15.85 13.24 -16.08
CA GLU A 40 15.93 11.80 -16.10
C GLU A 40 14.68 11.18 -15.42
N GLU A 41 14.16 10.08 -15.97
CA GLU A 41 13.06 9.36 -15.33
C GLU A 41 13.50 8.84 -13.96
N PHE A 42 12.81 9.33 -12.93
CA PHE A 42 13.14 9.03 -11.53
C PHE A 42 12.32 7.86 -11.01
N ASP A 43 11.01 7.89 -11.25
CA ASP A 43 10.07 6.83 -10.88
C ASP A 43 8.69 7.05 -11.48
N SER A 44 7.88 5.99 -11.49
CA SER A 44 6.48 6.03 -11.91
C SER A 44 5.55 5.51 -10.79
N GLY A 45 4.33 6.05 -10.75
CA GLY A 45 3.35 5.77 -9.70
C GLY A 45 3.33 6.84 -8.61
N ARG A 46 2.38 6.68 -7.67
CA ARG A 46 2.26 7.60 -6.54
C ARG A 46 3.39 7.36 -5.54
N MET A 47 4.12 8.40 -5.23
CA MET A 47 5.17 8.39 -4.20
C MET A 47 4.83 9.33 -3.04
N THR A 48 5.18 8.94 -1.83
CA THR A 48 5.18 9.84 -0.67
C THR A 48 6.44 10.72 -0.68
N ILE A 49 6.42 11.79 0.10
CA ILE A 49 7.60 12.67 0.24
C ILE A 49 8.77 11.87 0.82
N GLU A 50 8.50 11.02 1.78
CA GLU A 50 9.50 10.16 2.42
C GLU A 50 10.17 9.23 1.40
N GLN A 51 9.40 8.60 0.52
CA GLN A 51 9.93 7.75 -0.56
C GLN A 51 10.80 8.54 -1.55
N ILE A 52 10.40 9.79 -1.87
CA ILE A 52 11.21 10.66 -2.74
C ILE A 52 12.52 11.03 -2.04
N ILE A 53 12.46 11.43 -0.78
CA ILE A 53 13.65 11.79 0.01
C ILE A 53 14.58 10.59 0.12
N GLU A 54 14.08 9.42 0.46
CA GLU A 54 14.86 8.19 0.59
C GLU A 54 15.58 7.84 -0.73
N LYS A 55 14.90 7.97 -1.86
CA LYS A 55 15.51 7.71 -3.18
C LYS A 55 16.57 8.75 -3.58
N VAL A 56 16.41 10.00 -3.16
CA VAL A 56 17.34 11.10 -3.49
C VAL A 56 18.54 11.13 -2.55
N SER A 57 18.32 10.94 -1.25
CA SER A 57 19.33 11.12 -0.20
C SER A 57 19.86 9.80 0.37
N GLY A 58 19.25 8.68 -0.02
CA GLY A 58 19.42 7.40 0.65
C GLY A 58 18.52 7.28 1.90
N PRO A 59 18.42 6.08 2.48
CA PRO A 59 17.69 5.87 3.72
C PRO A 59 18.29 6.70 4.86
N LEU A 60 17.45 7.13 5.80
CA LEU A 60 17.91 7.77 7.04
C LEU A 60 18.95 6.88 7.73
N GLY A 61 20.07 7.47 8.13
CA GLY A 61 21.18 6.73 8.73
C GLY A 61 20.76 6.03 10.03
N ALA A 62 21.48 4.96 10.37
CA ALA A 62 21.25 4.24 11.63
C ALA A 62 21.43 5.16 12.85
N ASP A 63 22.36 6.08 12.77
CA ASP A 63 22.73 7.01 13.84
C ASP A 63 21.55 7.84 14.39
N GLU A 64 20.52 8.09 13.55
CA GLU A 64 19.33 8.84 13.99
C GLU A 64 18.44 8.03 14.95
N PHE A 65 18.61 6.72 14.97
CA PHE A 65 17.74 5.80 15.71
C PHE A 65 18.48 5.06 16.84
N ASP A 66 19.79 4.91 16.78
CA ASP A 66 20.58 4.15 17.76
C ASP A 66 20.60 4.80 19.15
N ASP A 67 20.45 6.13 19.23
CA ASP A 67 20.40 6.87 20.49
C ASP A 67 19.00 6.88 21.15
N LYS A 68 18.01 6.19 20.57
CA LYS A 68 16.68 6.17 21.17
C LYS A 68 16.63 5.35 22.44
N GLU A 69 16.05 5.95 23.47
CA GLU A 69 15.83 5.25 24.74
C GLU A 69 14.84 4.09 24.56
N THR A 70 14.98 3.07 25.40
CA THR A 70 14.08 1.92 25.44
C THR A 70 12.60 2.33 25.54
N PHE A 71 11.81 1.83 24.62
CA PHE A 71 10.34 1.99 24.65
C PHE A 71 9.71 1.01 25.63
N ASP A 72 8.58 1.39 26.22
CA ASP A 72 7.71 0.44 26.92
C ASP A 72 6.92 -0.40 25.93
N VAL A 73 6.41 0.25 24.87
CA VAL A 73 5.72 -0.38 23.75
C VAL A 73 6.28 0.12 22.42
N LEU A 74 6.69 -0.80 21.56
CA LEU A 74 7.07 -0.51 20.19
C LEU A 74 6.08 -1.17 19.24
N VAL A 75 5.40 -0.36 18.45
CA VAL A 75 4.43 -0.82 17.44
C VAL A 75 5.13 -0.92 16.09
N ILE A 76 5.04 -2.07 15.44
CA ILE A 76 5.62 -2.30 14.12
C ILE A 76 4.50 -2.36 13.09
N GLY A 77 4.39 -1.28 12.31
CA GLY A 77 3.36 -1.06 11.30
C GLY A 77 2.50 0.16 11.57
N GLY A 78 2.26 0.97 10.52
CA GLY A 78 1.54 2.24 10.57
C GLY A 78 0.13 2.20 9.98
N GLY A 79 -0.48 1.02 9.83
CA GLY A 79 -1.87 0.86 9.44
C GLY A 79 -2.85 1.13 10.58
N PRO A 80 -4.19 0.98 10.37
CA PRO A 80 -5.21 1.25 11.39
C PRO A 80 -4.98 0.50 12.69
N ALA A 81 -4.55 -0.76 12.64
CA ALA A 81 -4.27 -1.58 13.82
C ALA A 81 -3.10 -1.03 14.64
N GLY A 82 -1.99 -0.67 13.97
CA GLY A 82 -0.83 -0.10 14.63
C GLY A 82 -1.13 1.27 15.22
N ALA A 83 -1.76 2.14 14.47
CA ALA A 83 -2.17 3.46 14.94
C ALA A 83 -3.10 3.38 16.16
N SER A 84 -4.11 2.51 16.12
CA SER A 84 -4.99 2.27 17.26
C SER A 84 -4.23 1.80 18.49
N SER A 85 -3.32 0.83 18.32
CA SER A 85 -2.49 0.31 19.42
C SER A 85 -1.62 1.40 20.04
N ALA A 86 -0.98 2.23 19.22
CA ALA A 86 -0.13 3.32 19.68
C ALA A 86 -0.93 4.40 20.44
N ILE A 87 -2.09 4.80 19.91
CA ILE A 87 -2.98 5.75 20.57
C ILE A 87 -3.38 5.24 21.95
N TYR A 88 -3.82 3.98 22.05
CA TYR A 88 -4.30 3.44 23.33
C TYR A 88 -3.18 3.22 24.34
N ALA A 89 -1.96 2.90 23.91
CA ALA A 89 -0.77 2.83 24.77
C ALA A 89 -0.40 4.23 25.29
N ALA A 90 -0.22 5.19 24.39
CA ALA A 90 0.17 6.56 24.73
C ALA A 90 -0.86 7.28 25.62
N ARG A 91 -2.15 7.07 25.41
CA ARG A 91 -3.22 7.61 26.28
C ARG A 91 -3.11 7.15 27.74
N LYS A 92 -2.41 6.07 28.00
CA LYS A 92 -2.11 5.57 29.37
C LYS A 92 -0.79 6.08 29.92
N GLY A 93 -0.12 6.99 29.22
CA GLY A 93 1.21 7.49 29.60
C GLY A 93 2.33 6.46 29.40
N ILE A 94 2.10 5.46 28.57
CA ILE A 94 3.11 4.44 28.25
C ILE A 94 4.02 5.01 27.16
N LYS A 95 5.36 4.98 27.37
CA LYS A 95 6.35 5.42 26.39
C LYS A 95 6.25 4.55 25.12
N THR A 96 5.72 5.14 24.05
CA THR A 96 5.32 4.42 22.84
C THR A 96 6.10 4.90 21.62
N GLY A 97 6.69 3.95 20.88
CA GLY A 97 7.27 4.18 19.56
C GLY A 97 6.50 3.44 18.46
N MET A 98 6.61 3.91 17.23
CA MET A 98 6.10 3.26 16.04
C MET A 98 7.18 3.17 14.97
N VAL A 99 7.42 1.98 14.43
CA VAL A 99 8.23 1.75 13.23
C VAL A 99 7.27 1.64 12.05
N VAL A 100 7.40 2.54 11.10
CA VAL A 100 6.42 2.72 10.02
C VAL A 100 7.13 2.91 8.68
N ASP A 101 6.96 1.99 7.77
CA ASP A 101 7.40 2.15 6.37
C ASP A 101 6.62 3.30 5.70
N THR A 102 5.33 3.09 5.50
CA THR A 102 4.40 4.11 5.01
C THR A 102 3.21 4.18 5.94
N PHE A 103 2.92 5.36 6.50
CA PHE A 103 1.78 5.53 7.40
C PHE A 103 0.47 5.38 6.62
N GLY A 104 -0.38 4.47 7.08
CA GLY A 104 -1.63 4.10 6.41
C GLY A 104 -1.57 2.72 5.73
N GLY A 105 -0.38 2.30 5.30
CA GLY A 105 -0.20 1.01 4.66
C GLY A 105 -1.14 0.80 3.47
N GLN A 106 -1.71 -0.38 3.35
CA GLN A 106 -2.57 -0.78 2.23
C GLN A 106 -3.89 0.01 2.13
N VAL A 107 -4.34 0.64 3.24
CA VAL A 107 -5.54 1.47 3.25
C VAL A 107 -5.41 2.68 2.33
N LEU A 108 -4.19 3.16 2.08
CA LEU A 108 -3.94 4.26 1.14
C LEU A 108 -4.35 3.94 -0.30
N GLU A 109 -4.41 2.66 -0.66
CA GLU A 109 -4.77 2.18 -2.00
C GLU A 109 -6.27 1.90 -2.13
N THR A 110 -7.06 2.08 -1.06
CA THR A 110 -8.50 1.84 -1.04
C THR A 110 -9.27 3.12 -1.32
N LEU A 111 -10.07 3.16 -2.41
CA LEU A 111 -10.86 4.34 -2.78
C LEU A 111 -12.03 4.57 -1.83
N GLY A 112 -12.82 3.55 -1.55
CA GLY A 112 -14.01 3.65 -0.70
C GLY A 112 -13.94 2.70 0.49
N ILE A 113 -14.12 3.23 1.69
CA ILE A 113 -14.17 2.47 2.94
C ILE A 113 -15.51 2.74 3.60
N GLU A 114 -16.31 1.69 3.79
CA GLU A 114 -17.67 1.75 4.34
C GLU A 114 -17.82 0.90 5.62
N ASN A 115 -16.75 0.23 6.03
CA ASN A 115 -16.76 -0.70 7.16
C ASN A 115 -16.12 -0.15 8.44
N VAL A 116 -15.89 1.17 8.52
CA VAL A 116 -15.43 1.84 9.73
C VAL A 116 -16.64 2.35 10.51
N ILE A 117 -16.88 1.79 11.69
CA ILE A 117 -18.01 2.19 12.54
C ILE A 117 -17.97 3.70 12.83
N GLY A 118 -19.08 4.37 12.60
CA GLY A 118 -19.21 5.82 12.77
C GLY A 118 -18.82 6.65 11.54
N THR A 119 -18.31 6.01 10.48
CA THR A 119 -17.95 6.66 9.21
C THR A 119 -18.63 5.89 8.07
N PRO A 120 -19.79 6.35 7.56
CA PRO A 120 -20.53 5.62 6.52
C PRO A 120 -19.75 5.43 5.23
N TYR A 121 -18.93 6.42 4.87
CA TYR A 121 -18.03 6.39 3.72
C TYR A 121 -16.84 7.33 3.94
N VAL A 122 -15.64 6.89 3.58
CA VAL A 122 -14.44 7.71 3.55
C VAL A 122 -13.43 7.12 2.56
N GLU A 123 -12.65 7.97 1.89
CA GLU A 123 -11.53 7.50 1.08
C GLU A 123 -10.35 7.08 1.98
N GLY A 124 -9.65 6.01 1.59
CA GLY A 124 -8.52 5.46 2.35
C GLY A 124 -7.45 6.50 2.71
N PRO A 125 -6.95 7.31 1.75
CA PRO A 125 -5.99 8.38 2.06
C PRO A 125 -6.53 9.44 3.02
N GLN A 126 -7.82 9.75 2.96
CA GLN A 126 -8.45 10.70 3.88
C GLN A 126 -8.54 10.13 5.29
N LEU A 127 -9.00 8.89 5.41
CA LEU A 127 -9.06 8.18 6.68
C LEU A 127 -7.69 8.14 7.36
N MET A 128 -6.65 7.76 6.60
CA MET A 128 -5.32 7.58 7.19
C MET A 128 -4.65 8.90 7.55
N ARG A 129 -4.95 10.01 6.86
CA ARG A 129 -4.55 11.35 7.32
C ARG A 129 -5.18 11.69 8.67
N GLN A 130 -6.48 11.45 8.84
CA GLN A 130 -7.17 11.69 10.12
C GLN A 130 -6.60 10.84 11.25
N VAL A 131 -6.31 9.57 10.95
CA VAL A 131 -5.70 8.63 11.92
C VAL A 131 -4.28 9.08 12.29
N GLU A 132 -3.47 9.52 11.34
CA GLU A 132 -2.13 10.03 11.61
C GLU A 132 -2.17 11.29 12.49
N GLU A 133 -3.05 12.24 12.17
CA GLU A 133 -3.25 13.42 12.98
C GLU A 133 -3.72 13.07 14.41
N HIS A 134 -4.52 12.02 14.55
CA HIS A 134 -4.93 11.54 15.86
C HIS A 134 -3.77 10.93 16.66
N VAL A 135 -2.88 10.14 16.01
CA VAL A 135 -1.66 9.64 16.68
C VAL A 135 -0.77 10.77 17.14
N LYS A 136 -0.58 11.80 16.31
CA LYS A 136 0.26 12.97 16.62
C LYS A 136 -0.25 13.84 17.77
N GLN A 137 -1.50 13.66 18.22
CA GLN A 137 -2.00 14.35 19.42
C GLN A 137 -1.44 13.76 20.72
N TYR A 138 -0.79 12.62 20.64
CA TYR A 138 -0.16 11.96 21.79
C TYR A 138 1.35 11.92 21.61
N ASP A 139 2.07 11.74 22.71
CA ASP A 139 3.52 11.58 22.72
C ASP A 139 3.91 10.19 22.20
N VAL A 140 3.84 10.03 20.89
CA VAL A 140 4.24 8.82 20.15
C VAL A 140 5.40 9.15 19.24
N ASP A 141 6.52 8.47 19.41
CA ASP A 141 7.67 8.60 18.52
C ASP A 141 7.44 7.81 17.23
N ILE A 142 7.09 8.50 16.15
CA ILE A 142 6.78 7.89 14.86
C ILE A 142 8.01 7.89 13.95
N MET A 143 8.65 6.76 13.80
CA MET A 143 9.82 6.54 12.93
C MET A 143 9.33 6.12 11.53
N LYS A 144 9.12 7.10 10.64
CA LYS A 144 8.66 6.91 9.26
C LYS A 144 9.79 6.51 8.32
N GLY A 145 9.45 5.83 7.22
CA GLY A 145 10.40 5.32 6.23
C GLY A 145 11.27 4.18 6.79
N GLN A 146 10.84 3.56 7.90
CA GLN A 146 11.61 2.52 8.57
C GLN A 146 10.91 1.18 8.54
N ARG A 147 11.66 0.13 8.22
CA ARG A 147 11.21 -1.26 8.23
C ARG A 147 11.97 -2.07 9.26
N ALA A 148 11.23 -2.86 10.03
CA ALA A 148 11.83 -3.86 10.89
C ALA A 148 12.34 -5.03 10.04
N LYS A 149 13.62 -5.34 10.14
CA LYS A 149 14.30 -6.46 9.48
C LYS A 149 14.22 -7.72 10.32
N SER A 150 14.50 -7.60 11.62
CA SER A 150 14.47 -8.72 12.54
C SER A 150 13.99 -8.31 13.93
N ILE A 151 13.45 -9.27 14.68
CA ILE A 151 13.00 -9.08 16.06
C ILE A 151 13.55 -10.25 16.88
N GLN A 152 14.21 -9.95 17.97
CA GLN A 152 14.79 -10.95 18.86
C GLN A 152 14.34 -10.71 20.30
N LYS A 153 13.86 -11.76 20.96
CA LYS A 153 13.52 -11.74 22.38
C LYS A 153 14.77 -12.09 23.20
N LYS A 154 15.26 -11.11 23.95
CA LYS A 154 16.29 -11.24 24.98
C LYS A 154 15.69 -10.78 26.32
N ASP A 155 16.46 -10.16 27.19
CA ASP A 155 15.95 -9.48 28.39
C ASP A 155 14.95 -8.39 28.00
N LEU A 156 15.30 -7.60 26.99
CA LEU A 156 14.41 -6.75 26.24
C LEU A 156 14.13 -7.37 24.85
N ILE A 157 13.16 -6.83 24.13
CA ILE A 157 12.95 -7.13 22.72
C ILE A 157 13.84 -6.17 21.93
N GLU A 158 14.72 -6.72 21.12
CA GLU A 158 15.56 -5.98 20.19
C GLU A 158 14.95 -6.05 18.79
N VAL A 159 14.86 -4.90 18.12
CA VAL A 159 14.36 -4.76 16.77
C VAL A 159 15.45 -4.14 15.92
N GLU A 160 15.96 -4.90 14.95
CA GLU A 160 16.88 -4.40 13.92
C GLU A 160 16.05 -3.82 12.77
N LEU A 161 16.38 -2.61 12.33
CA LEU A 161 15.79 -1.97 11.16
C LEU A 161 16.59 -2.31 9.89
N GLU A 162 15.97 -2.13 8.71
CA GLU A 162 16.66 -2.38 7.42
C GLU A 162 17.86 -1.45 7.19
N ASN A 163 17.84 -0.24 7.76
CA ASN A 163 18.96 0.70 7.72
C ASN A 163 20.12 0.34 8.69
N GLY A 164 19.99 -0.75 9.46
CA GLY A 164 20.98 -1.24 10.40
C GLY A 164 20.84 -0.71 11.83
N ALA A 165 19.93 0.21 12.12
CA ALA A 165 19.67 0.71 13.47
C ALA A 165 19.07 -0.35 14.38
N HIS A 166 19.30 -0.22 15.68
CA HIS A 166 18.78 -1.12 16.72
C HIS A 166 17.90 -0.37 17.71
N LEU A 167 16.67 -0.84 17.86
CA LEU A 167 15.72 -0.33 18.86
C LEU A 167 15.48 -1.37 19.93
N THR A 168 15.25 -0.91 21.16
CA THR A 168 14.91 -1.77 22.29
C THR A 168 13.54 -1.44 22.84
N THR A 169 12.79 -2.46 23.24
CA THR A 169 11.46 -2.29 23.84
C THR A 169 11.15 -3.39 24.85
N LYS A 170 10.29 -3.08 25.83
CA LYS A 170 9.77 -4.08 26.77
C LYS A 170 8.71 -4.95 26.13
N THR A 171 7.90 -4.37 25.24
CA THR A 171 6.79 -5.05 24.55
C THR A 171 6.72 -4.60 23.09
N ALA A 172 6.57 -5.56 22.15
CA ALA A 172 6.36 -5.27 20.74
C ALA A 172 4.94 -5.66 20.31
N ILE A 173 4.30 -4.80 19.52
CA ILE A 173 3.02 -5.08 18.87
C ILE A 173 3.27 -5.18 17.38
N LEU A 174 3.02 -6.38 16.81
CA LEU A 174 3.20 -6.62 15.39
C LEU A 174 1.89 -6.36 14.64
N SER A 175 1.86 -5.30 13.86
CA SER A 175 0.73 -4.88 13.04
C SER A 175 1.17 -4.60 11.60
N THR A 176 1.97 -5.53 11.07
CA THR A 176 2.65 -5.42 9.77
C THR A 176 1.72 -5.49 8.58
N GLY A 177 0.45 -5.85 8.80
CA GLY A 177 -0.58 -5.89 7.76
C GLY A 177 -0.37 -7.00 6.74
N ALA A 178 -0.86 -6.75 5.53
CA ALA A 178 -0.76 -7.65 4.39
C ALA A 178 -0.25 -6.90 3.15
N ARG A 179 0.23 -7.64 2.17
CA ARG A 179 0.61 -7.12 0.85
C ARG A 179 -0.02 -7.99 -0.23
N TRP A 180 -0.27 -7.41 -1.38
CA TRP A 180 -0.71 -8.14 -2.56
C TRP A 180 0.27 -9.27 -2.87
N ARG A 181 -0.26 -10.44 -3.14
CA ARG A 181 0.56 -11.57 -3.59
C ARG A 181 0.74 -11.50 -5.09
N ALA A 182 1.98 -11.43 -5.52
CA ALA A 182 2.33 -11.72 -6.91
C ALA A 182 2.19 -13.22 -7.15
N ILE A 183 1.76 -13.60 -8.34
CA ILE A 183 1.67 -15.03 -8.73
C ILE A 183 3.04 -15.59 -9.17
N ASN A 184 4.01 -14.69 -9.41
CA ASN A 184 5.40 -14.99 -9.77
C ASN A 184 5.54 -15.90 -11.01
N VAL A 185 4.74 -15.65 -12.04
CA VAL A 185 4.83 -16.33 -13.31
C VAL A 185 5.52 -15.46 -14.38
N PRO A 186 6.11 -16.06 -15.43
CA PRO A 186 6.64 -15.30 -16.56
C PRO A 186 5.58 -14.35 -17.14
N GLY A 187 5.98 -13.13 -17.46
CA GLY A 187 5.12 -12.06 -17.97
C GLY A 187 4.50 -11.16 -16.90
N GLU A 188 4.37 -11.60 -15.65
CA GLU A 188 3.73 -10.78 -14.59
C GLU A 188 4.44 -9.44 -14.40
N LYS A 189 5.77 -9.44 -14.28
CA LYS A 189 6.54 -8.20 -14.11
C LYS A 189 6.54 -7.33 -15.37
N GLU A 190 6.60 -7.97 -16.54
CA GLU A 190 6.65 -7.30 -17.84
C GLU A 190 5.36 -6.54 -18.14
N PHE A 191 4.20 -7.13 -17.80
CA PHE A 191 2.88 -6.56 -18.06
C PHE A 191 2.29 -5.82 -16.85
N LYS A 192 3.02 -5.67 -15.76
CA LYS A 192 2.58 -4.85 -14.62
C LYS A 192 2.35 -3.41 -15.08
N ASN A 193 1.16 -2.86 -14.78
CA ASN A 193 0.65 -1.57 -15.26
C ASN A 193 0.47 -1.47 -16.81
N LYS A 194 0.60 -2.61 -17.51
CA LYS A 194 0.37 -2.73 -18.96
C LYS A 194 -0.67 -3.82 -19.27
N GLY A 195 -1.72 -3.87 -18.46
CA GLY A 195 -2.75 -4.91 -18.54
C GLY A 195 -2.85 -5.75 -17.27
N ILE A 196 -1.86 -5.76 -16.40
CA ILE A 196 -1.93 -6.37 -15.06
C ILE A 196 -2.05 -5.26 -14.01
N ALA A 197 -3.05 -5.39 -13.15
CA ALA A 197 -3.32 -4.50 -12.03
C ALA A 197 -3.56 -5.31 -10.75
N TYR A 198 -3.34 -4.68 -9.60
CA TYR A 198 -3.55 -5.30 -8.29
C TYR A 198 -4.63 -4.58 -7.48
N CYS A 199 -5.05 -3.39 -7.91
CA CYS A 199 -6.06 -2.58 -7.23
C CYS A 199 -7.29 -2.41 -8.15
N PRO A 200 -8.38 -3.15 -7.95
CA PRO A 200 -9.57 -3.04 -8.79
C PRO A 200 -10.20 -1.65 -8.72
N HIS A 201 -10.17 -1.00 -7.56
CA HIS A 201 -10.70 0.35 -7.40
C HIS A 201 -9.86 1.43 -8.10
N CYS A 202 -8.52 1.26 -8.13
CA CYS A 202 -7.63 2.24 -8.75
C CYS A 202 -7.66 2.13 -10.27
N ASP A 203 -7.56 0.91 -10.78
CA ASP A 203 -7.32 0.60 -12.19
C ASP A 203 -8.58 0.12 -12.92
N GLY A 204 -9.65 -0.22 -12.18
CA GLY A 204 -10.92 -0.74 -12.72
C GLY A 204 -11.46 0.05 -13.91
N PRO A 205 -11.50 1.40 -13.86
CA PRO A 205 -11.98 2.20 -14.99
C PRO A 205 -11.24 1.95 -16.32
N LEU A 206 -9.96 1.55 -16.28
CA LEU A 206 -9.15 1.22 -17.47
C LEU A 206 -9.62 -0.06 -18.16
N PHE A 207 -10.37 -0.91 -17.45
CA PHE A 207 -10.89 -2.19 -17.95
C PHE A 207 -12.37 -2.14 -18.33
N LYS A 208 -12.95 -0.94 -18.41
CA LYS A 208 -14.33 -0.76 -18.85
C LYS A 208 -14.57 -1.41 -20.23
N ASP A 209 -15.65 -2.16 -20.33
CA ASP A 209 -16.08 -2.88 -21.53
C ASP A 209 -15.09 -3.93 -22.07
N LYS A 210 -14.06 -4.30 -21.27
CA LYS A 210 -13.08 -5.34 -21.62
C LYS A 210 -13.42 -6.67 -20.96
N GLU A 211 -12.84 -7.74 -21.49
CA GLU A 211 -12.81 -9.04 -20.83
C GLU A 211 -11.62 -9.05 -19.85
N VAL A 212 -11.90 -9.38 -18.59
CA VAL A 212 -10.93 -9.31 -17.49
C VAL A 212 -10.77 -10.68 -16.86
N VAL A 213 -9.53 -11.01 -16.51
CA VAL A 213 -9.21 -12.20 -15.73
C VAL A 213 -8.84 -11.76 -14.32
N VAL A 214 -9.51 -12.31 -13.32
CA VAL A 214 -9.14 -12.18 -11.91
C VAL A 214 -8.50 -13.48 -11.45
N ILE A 215 -7.28 -13.42 -10.92
CA ILE A 215 -6.53 -14.58 -10.46
C ILE A 215 -6.59 -14.65 -8.94
N GLY A 216 -7.23 -15.69 -8.44
CA GLY A 216 -7.40 -16.00 -7.02
C GLY A 216 -8.84 -16.00 -6.56
N GLY A 217 -9.26 -17.09 -5.93
CA GLY A 217 -10.62 -17.34 -5.42
C GLY A 217 -10.79 -17.13 -3.92
N GLY A 218 -9.91 -16.37 -3.27
CA GLY A 218 -10.09 -15.87 -1.90
C GLY A 218 -10.92 -14.59 -1.85
N ASN A 219 -11.19 -14.06 -0.64
CA ASN A 219 -12.02 -12.87 -0.45
C ASN A 219 -11.60 -11.71 -1.37
N SER A 220 -10.34 -11.32 -1.38
CA SER A 220 -9.85 -10.20 -2.18
C SER A 220 -10.07 -10.37 -3.69
N GLY A 221 -9.88 -11.59 -4.22
CA GLY A 221 -10.11 -11.85 -5.64
C GLY A 221 -11.60 -11.83 -5.98
N ILE A 222 -12.45 -12.38 -5.11
CA ILE A 222 -13.89 -12.39 -5.33
C ILE A 222 -14.49 -10.99 -5.19
N GLU A 223 -14.06 -10.20 -4.21
CA GLU A 223 -14.42 -8.79 -4.07
C GLU A 223 -14.02 -8.01 -5.33
N ALA A 224 -12.78 -8.17 -5.80
CA ALA A 224 -12.32 -7.55 -7.04
C ALA A 224 -13.20 -7.93 -8.25
N ALA A 225 -13.59 -9.19 -8.37
CA ALA A 225 -14.45 -9.64 -9.45
C ALA A 225 -15.88 -9.02 -9.36
N ILE A 226 -16.42 -8.92 -8.15
CA ILE A 226 -17.73 -8.30 -7.90
C ILE A 226 -17.69 -6.80 -8.27
N ASP A 227 -16.64 -6.08 -7.84
CA ASP A 227 -16.49 -4.65 -8.13
C ASP A 227 -16.33 -4.38 -9.61
N LEU A 228 -15.52 -5.19 -10.30
CA LEU A 228 -15.31 -5.06 -11.74
C LEU A 228 -16.52 -5.47 -12.58
N ALA A 229 -17.45 -6.27 -12.04
CA ALA A 229 -18.61 -6.74 -12.79
C ALA A 229 -19.53 -5.61 -13.29
N GLY A 230 -19.52 -4.46 -12.59
CA GLY A 230 -20.25 -3.27 -13.02
C GLY A 230 -19.58 -2.48 -14.16
N LEU A 231 -18.33 -2.80 -14.50
CA LEU A 231 -17.50 -2.05 -15.45
C LEU A 231 -17.08 -2.92 -16.64
N ALA A 232 -16.62 -4.14 -16.38
CA ALA A 232 -16.07 -5.04 -17.37
C ALA A 232 -17.18 -5.72 -18.20
N LYS A 233 -16.88 -6.03 -19.45
CA LYS A 233 -17.78 -6.78 -20.33
C LYS A 233 -18.01 -8.20 -19.81
N HIS A 234 -16.95 -8.87 -19.41
CA HIS A 234 -16.97 -10.22 -18.83
C HIS A 234 -15.78 -10.43 -17.93
N ILE A 235 -15.93 -11.23 -16.86
CA ILE A 235 -14.91 -11.55 -15.90
C ILE A 235 -14.73 -13.06 -15.79
N TYR A 236 -13.48 -13.50 -15.92
CA TYR A 236 -13.07 -14.88 -15.64
C TYR A 236 -12.33 -14.91 -14.32
N VAL A 237 -12.85 -15.61 -13.33
CA VAL A 237 -12.17 -15.87 -12.06
C VAL A 237 -11.43 -17.19 -12.15
N LEU A 238 -10.11 -17.15 -12.05
CA LEU A 238 -9.27 -18.36 -12.07
C LEU A 238 -8.83 -18.71 -10.66
N GLU A 239 -9.14 -19.93 -10.22
CA GLU A 239 -8.69 -20.46 -8.95
C GLU A 239 -7.95 -21.79 -9.17
N PHE A 240 -6.74 -21.93 -8.61
CA PHE A 240 -5.94 -23.16 -8.78
C PHE A 240 -6.43 -24.33 -7.93
N LEU A 241 -7.15 -24.06 -6.85
CA LEU A 241 -7.82 -25.08 -6.02
C LEU A 241 -9.11 -25.57 -6.67
N PRO A 242 -9.64 -26.71 -6.23
CA PRO A 242 -10.93 -27.24 -6.73
C PRO A 242 -12.15 -26.42 -6.29
N GLU A 243 -12.00 -25.52 -5.31
CA GLU A 243 -13.07 -24.68 -4.76
C GLU A 243 -12.56 -23.29 -4.41
N LEU A 244 -13.48 -22.30 -4.44
CA LEU A 244 -13.21 -20.96 -3.95
C LEU A 244 -13.02 -20.98 -2.43
N LYS A 245 -12.13 -20.12 -1.93
CA LYS A 245 -11.84 -19.98 -0.48
C LYS A 245 -12.41 -18.68 0.11
N ALA A 246 -13.14 -17.92 -0.68
CA ALA A 246 -13.85 -16.73 -0.21
C ALA A 246 -15.02 -17.11 0.71
N ASP A 247 -15.46 -16.16 1.53
CA ASP A 247 -16.63 -16.29 2.36
C ASP A 247 -17.88 -16.58 1.52
N GLN A 248 -18.79 -17.40 2.06
CA GLN A 248 -19.95 -17.90 1.31
C GLN A 248 -20.83 -16.74 0.76
N VAL A 249 -20.98 -15.68 1.53
CA VAL A 249 -21.75 -14.48 1.10
C VAL A 249 -21.17 -13.85 -0.17
N LEU A 250 -19.84 -13.77 -0.26
CA LEU A 250 -19.14 -13.26 -1.43
C LEU A 250 -19.31 -14.20 -2.63
N GLN A 251 -19.21 -15.52 -2.40
CA GLN A 251 -19.43 -16.52 -3.45
C GLN A 251 -20.86 -16.46 -3.97
N GLU A 252 -21.87 -16.40 -3.12
CA GLU A 252 -23.28 -16.26 -3.50
C GLU A 252 -23.51 -15.00 -4.35
N LYS A 253 -22.92 -13.87 -3.93
CA LYS A 253 -22.97 -12.63 -4.68
C LYS A 253 -22.32 -12.78 -6.05
N LEU A 254 -21.11 -13.35 -6.11
CA LEU A 254 -20.38 -13.60 -7.35
C LEU A 254 -21.20 -14.43 -8.33
N TYR A 255 -21.76 -15.57 -7.90
CA TYR A 255 -22.55 -16.47 -8.73
C TYR A 255 -23.89 -15.85 -9.17
N SER A 256 -24.37 -14.80 -8.53
CA SER A 256 -25.56 -14.06 -8.97
C SER A 256 -25.29 -13.13 -10.18
N LEU A 257 -24.03 -12.92 -10.56
CA LEU A 257 -23.64 -12.03 -11.64
C LEU A 257 -23.63 -12.76 -12.98
N SER A 258 -24.31 -12.22 -13.97
CA SER A 258 -24.48 -12.86 -15.30
C SER A 258 -23.24 -12.78 -16.20
N ASN A 259 -22.32 -11.86 -15.89
CA ASN A 259 -21.10 -11.62 -16.68
C ASN A 259 -19.84 -12.14 -15.97
N VAL A 260 -19.98 -13.12 -15.07
CA VAL A 260 -18.84 -13.74 -14.37
C VAL A 260 -18.81 -15.25 -14.67
N THR A 261 -17.62 -15.75 -14.95
CA THR A 261 -17.34 -17.19 -15.11
C THR A 261 -16.24 -17.60 -14.13
N VAL A 262 -16.53 -18.59 -13.30
CA VAL A 262 -15.54 -19.16 -12.36
C VAL A 262 -14.93 -20.44 -12.93
N ILE A 263 -13.61 -20.51 -12.94
CA ILE A 263 -12.84 -21.67 -13.43
C ILE A 263 -11.91 -22.11 -12.29
N THR A 264 -12.25 -23.23 -11.69
CA THR A 264 -11.43 -23.86 -10.65
C THR A 264 -10.45 -24.87 -11.26
N ASN A 265 -9.49 -25.36 -10.49
CA ASN A 265 -8.39 -26.22 -10.96
C ASN A 265 -7.57 -25.57 -12.10
N ALA A 266 -7.51 -24.24 -12.14
CA ALA A 266 -6.90 -23.44 -13.19
C ALA A 266 -5.66 -22.68 -12.67
N ALA A 267 -4.50 -23.31 -12.72
CA ALA A 267 -3.25 -22.69 -12.35
C ALA A 267 -2.69 -21.84 -13.50
N THR A 268 -2.54 -20.54 -13.27
CA THR A 268 -1.87 -19.62 -14.21
C THR A 268 -0.38 -19.95 -14.27
N LYS A 269 0.15 -20.21 -15.48
CA LYS A 269 1.57 -20.58 -15.68
C LYS A 269 2.38 -19.49 -16.36
N LYS A 270 1.74 -18.62 -17.14
CA LYS A 270 2.39 -17.56 -17.91
C LYS A 270 1.35 -16.51 -18.30
N ILE A 271 1.80 -15.26 -18.44
CA ILE A 271 1.04 -14.15 -19.00
C ILE A 271 1.76 -13.68 -20.27
N THR A 272 1.01 -13.46 -21.35
CA THR A 272 1.55 -13.09 -22.66
C THR A 272 0.75 -11.96 -23.28
#